data_69a23983d698e0a8eda7b45d3b79df02
#
_entry.id   69a23983d698e0a8eda7b45d3b79df02
#
_cell.length_a   1.000
_cell.length_b   1.000
_cell.length_c   1.000
_cell.angle_alpha   90.00
_cell.angle_beta   90.00
_cell.angle_gamma   90.00
#
_symmetry.space_group_name_H-M   'P 1'
#
loop_
_entity.id
_entity.type
_entity.pdbx_description
1 polymer ?
#
loop_
_entity_poly.entity_id
_entity_poly.type
_entity_poly.pdbx_seq_one_letter_code
_entity_poly.pdbx_strand_id
1 'polypeptide(L)'
;MKKTMNSLYKPIYLITIFELISFIACQSPTYNYHFCLGPGNDTATASYKSDLTLLLDYMSSNASDKSFYNDSLNGIYSLFLCRGDVSSDVCRVCVSNATQTLTQTCPSDKRAIIWYDQCLFRYSNINFLGQLRLYPRLFMWNALNNTSPEEGDIGTRGLLYSLVSQAPYKENMFQTNEMVVGNGPGRRYGLVQCSRDLDVGGCSTCLRELLNQTEDCCIGRRGWRILTPSCCIRYEMYSFYEQTSNLPGSAPENEGKPNRLNI
;
A
#
# COMPACT_ATOMS: atom_id res chain seq x y z
N MET A 1 8.01 12.62 -65.33
CA MET A 1 8.17 13.17 -63.94
C MET A 1 7.12 12.57 -63.05
N LYS A 2 7.38 11.42 -62.44
CA LYS A 2 6.61 10.81 -61.36
C LYS A 2 7.54 9.91 -60.54
N LYS A 3 8.17 10.46 -59.55
CA LYS A 3 8.86 9.76 -58.47
C LYS A 3 9.31 10.80 -57.46
N THR A 4 8.79 10.77 -56.27
CA THR A 4 9.35 11.26 -54.98
C THR A 4 8.28 11.85 -54.07
N MET A 5 7.29 11.02 -53.71
CA MET A 5 6.35 11.45 -52.63
C MET A 5 6.02 10.34 -51.62
N ASN A 6 6.67 9.16 -51.68
CA ASN A 6 6.34 8.06 -50.79
C ASN A 6 7.40 7.78 -49.70
N SER A 7 8.46 8.63 -49.57
CA SER A 7 9.54 8.34 -48.61
C SER A 7 9.45 9.10 -47.29
N LEU A 8 8.63 10.15 -47.21
CA LEU A 8 8.56 10.99 -46.00
C LEU A 8 7.50 10.55 -44.96
N TYR A 9 6.54 9.72 -45.36
CA TYR A 9 5.48 9.29 -44.43
C TYR A 9 5.83 8.07 -43.57
N LYS A 10 6.78 7.25 -43.98
CA LYS A 10 7.19 6.06 -43.20
C LYS A 10 7.88 6.34 -41.85
N PRO A 11 8.78 7.34 -41.71
CA PRO A 11 9.41 7.62 -40.45
C PRO A 11 8.46 8.27 -39.44
N ILE A 12 7.49 9.07 -39.87
CA ILE A 12 6.52 9.72 -38.97
C ILE A 12 5.58 8.69 -38.35
N TYR A 13 5.13 7.66 -39.08
CA TYR A 13 4.27 6.64 -38.55
C TYR A 13 4.95 5.72 -37.53
N LEU A 14 6.26 5.46 -37.67
CA LEU A 14 7.05 4.68 -36.73
C LEU A 14 7.32 5.46 -35.43
N ILE A 15 7.51 6.77 -35.49
CA ILE A 15 7.73 7.62 -34.30
C ILE A 15 6.45 7.73 -33.48
N THR A 16 5.28 7.89 -34.10
CA THR A 16 3.99 7.99 -33.40
C THR A 16 3.57 6.66 -32.75
N ILE A 17 3.94 5.51 -33.30
CA ILE A 17 3.69 4.21 -32.68
C ILE A 17 4.62 3.99 -31.47
N PHE A 18 5.86 4.48 -31.52
CA PHE A 18 6.80 4.34 -30.41
C PHE A 18 6.42 5.22 -29.21
N GLU A 19 5.88 6.40 -29.44
CA GLU A 19 5.40 7.30 -28.37
C GLU A 19 4.10 6.77 -27.73
N LEU A 20 3.22 6.09 -28.46
CA LEU A 20 2.01 5.47 -27.90
C LEU A 20 2.28 4.24 -27.02
N ILE A 21 3.39 3.56 -27.24
CA ILE A 21 3.79 2.40 -26.39
C ILE A 21 4.41 2.86 -25.06
N SER A 22 4.93 4.07 -24.98
CA SER A 22 5.60 4.59 -23.77
C SER A 22 4.63 4.97 -22.64
N PHE A 23 3.32 5.05 -22.87
CA PHE A 23 2.33 5.46 -21.85
C PHE A 23 1.68 4.34 -21.06
N ILE A 24 1.99 3.08 -21.34
CA ILE A 24 1.52 1.94 -20.53
C ILE A 24 2.69 1.39 -19.70
N ALA A 25 3.38 2.24 -18.98
CA ALA A 25 4.18 1.80 -17.85
C ALA A 25 3.23 1.59 -16.68
N CYS A 26 2.58 0.42 -16.62
CA CYS A 26 1.95 -0.07 -15.41
C CYS A 26 3.00 -0.02 -14.30
N GLN A 27 2.91 0.95 -13.39
CA GLN A 27 3.85 1.06 -12.29
C GLN A 27 3.77 -0.23 -11.49
N SER A 28 4.84 -1.02 -11.52
CA SER A 28 4.91 -2.24 -10.73
C SER A 28 4.72 -1.90 -9.27
N PRO A 29 3.91 -2.65 -8.53
CA PRO A 29 3.70 -2.43 -7.11
C PRO A 29 5.04 -2.44 -6.36
N THR A 30 5.20 -1.49 -5.42
CA THR A 30 6.43 -1.34 -4.64
C THR A 30 6.38 -2.28 -3.45
N TYR A 31 7.23 -3.30 -3.45
CA TYR A 31 7.38 -4.24 -2.34
C TYR A 31 7.96 -3.54 -1.10
N ASN A 32 7.33 -3.78 0.08
CA ASN A 32 7.82 -3.30 1.37
C ASN A 32 8.49 -4.43 2.15
N TYR A 33 7.72 -5.43 2.58
CA TYR A 33 8.21 -6.55 3.38
C TYR A 33 7.21 -7.70 3.44
N HIS A 34 7.67 -8.88 3.89
CA HIS A 34 6.83 -10.02 4.22
C HIS A 34 7.31 -10.74 5.48
N PHE A 35 6.41 -11.48 6.12
CA PHE A 35 6.73 -12.42 7.19
C PHE A 35 6.14 -13.78 6.87
N CYS A 36 6.96 -14.81 6.95
CA CYS A 36 6.55 -16.19 7.02
C CYS A 36 6.37 -16.54 8.51
N LEU A 37 5.17 -16.88 8.93
CA LEU A 37 4.78 -16.93 10.35
C LEU A 37 4.56 -18.37 10.88
N GLY A 38 5.01 -19.38 10.15
CA GLY A 38 4.96 -20.76 10.58
C GLY A 38 5.94 -21.01 11.74
N PRO A 39 5.55 -21.73 12.82
CA PRO A 39 6.52 -22.31 13.72
C PRO A 39 7.31 -23.38 12.96
N GLY A 40 8.65 -23.44 13.15
CA GLY A 40 9.55 -24.30 12.38
C GLY A 40 9.18 -25.79 12.29
N ASN A 41 8.28 -26.28 13.16
CA ASN A 41 7.82 -27.66 13.19
C ASN A 41 6.40 -27.88 12.61
N ASP A 42 5.67 -26.81 12.23
CA ASP A 42 4.32 -26.87 11.67
C ASP A 42 4.32 -26.51 10.18
N THR A 43 4.97 -27.35 9.38
CA THR A 43 5.09 -27.14 7.94
C THR A 43 3.81 -27.50 7.18
N ALA A 44 3.54 -26.79 6.10
CA ALA A 44 2.41 -27.04 5.22
C ALA A 44 2.54 -28.41 4.53
N THR A 45 1.51 -29.25 4.70
CA THR A 45 1.38 -30.54 4.01
C THR A 45 1.11 -30.33 2.50
N ALA A 46 1.26 -31.38 1.70
CA ALA A 46 0.94 -31.32 0.26
C ALA A 46 -0.54 -30.93 0.04
N SER A 47 -1.48 -31.46 0.84
CA SER A 47 -2.89 -31.08 0.77
C SER A 47 -3.09 -29.61 1.09
N TYR A 48 -2.48 -29.10 2.18
CA TYR A 48 -2.56 -27.69 2.54
C TYR A 48 -2.03 -26.78 1.42
N LYS A 49 -0.92 -27.13 0.79
CA LYS A 49 -0.33 -26.35 -0.33
C LYS A 49 -1.27 -26.34 -1.54
N SER A 50 -1.92 -27.45 -1.85
CA SER A 50 -2.91 -27.52 -2.94
C SER A 50 -4.10 -26.60 -2.66
N ASP A 51 -4.69 -26.70 -1.46
CA ASP A 51 -5.82 -25.85 -1.03
C ASP A 51 -5.42 -24.36 -0.99
N LEU A 52 -4.22 -24.07 -0.48
CA LEU A 52 -3.70 -22.69 -0.46
C LEU A 52 -3.56 -22.15 -1.88
N THR A 53 -3.01 -22.91 -2.83
CA THR A 53 -2.88 -22.46 -4.23
C THR A 53 -4.24 -22.11 -4.82
N LEU A 54 -5.24 -22.97 -4.66
CA LEU A 54 -6.60 -22.70 -5.13
C LEU A 54 -7.19 -21.43 -4.50
N LEU A 55 -6.99 -21.24 -3.20
CA LEU A 55 -7.47 -20.05 -2.50
C LEU A 55 -6.76 -18.80 -2.99
N LEU A 56 -5.43 -18.83 -3.17
CA LEU A 56 -4.66 -17.68 -3.66
C LEU A 56 -5.06 -17.27 -5.07
N ASP A 57 -5.29 -18.22 -5.98
CA ASP A 57 -5.76 -17.97 -7.34
C ASP A 57 -7.14 -17.33 -7.33
N TYR A 58 -8.05 -17.85 -6.49
CA TYR A 58 -9.38 -17.29 -6.32
C TYR A 58 -9.36 -15.87 -5.74
N MET A 59 -8.54 -15.63 -4.71
CA MET A 59 -8.35 -14.30 -4.14
C MET A 59 -7.81 -13.31 -5.16
N SER A 60 -6.82 -13.71 -5.95
CA SER A 60 -6.23 -12.87 -6.99
C SER A 60 -7.25 -12.48 -8.08
N SER A 61 -8.14 -13.42 -8.46
CA SER A 61 -9.20 -13.14 -9.45
C SER A 61 -10.22 -12.11 -8.96
N ASN A 62 -10.55 -12.10 -7.67
CA ASN A 62 -11.48 -11.13 -7.07
C ASN A 62 -10.91 -9.71 -6.95
N ALA A 63 -9.61 -9.52 -7.09
CA ALA A 63 -8.98 -8.21 -7.00
C ALA A 63 -9.22 -7.32 -8.24
N SER A 64 -9.82 -7.85 -9.32
CA SER A 64 -10.27 -7.05 -10.47
C SER A 64 -11.44 -6.12 -10.14
N ASP A 65 -12.32 -6.54 -9.23
CA ASP A 65 -13.57 -5.85 -8.95
C ASP A 65 -13.67 -5.34 -7.50
N LYS A 66 -12.79 -5.83 -6.63
CA LYS A 66 -12.83 -5.55 -5.19
C LYS A 66 -11.51 -4.98 -4.72
N SER A 67 -11.56 -3.91 -3.94
CA SER A 67 -10.39 -3.35 -3.24
C SER A 67 -10.14 -3.98 -1.86
N PHE A 68 -11.08 -4.81 -1.40
CA PHE A 68 -10.98 -5.65 -0.20
C PHE A 68 -11.79 -6.92 -0.40
N TYR A 69 -11.22 -8.03 -0.04
CA TYR A 69 -11.91 -9.31 -0.04
C TYR A 69 -11.29 -10.27 0.99
N ASN A 70 -12.11 -11.08 1.59
CA ASN A 70 -11.68 -12.18 2.43
C ASN A 70 -12.45 -13.46 2.06
N ASP A 71 -11.79 -14.60 2.21
CA ASP A 71 -12.39 -15.90 2.00
C ASP A 71 -11.64 -16.98 2.78
N SER A 72 -12.20 -18.19 2.80
CA SER A 72 -11.58 -19.34 3.43
C SER A 72 -11.85 -20.64 2.68
N LEU A 73 -10.87 -21.54 2.67
CA LEU A 73 -10.96 -22.86 2.08
C LEU A 73 -10.28 -23.87 3.01
N ASN A 74 -11.02 -24.93 3.40
CA ASN A 74 -10.50 -26.06 4.19
C ASN A 74 -9.69 -25.65 5.43
N GLY A 75 -10.17 -24.60 6.16
CA GLY A 75 -9.49 -24.09 7.36
C GLY A 75 -8.33 -23.15 7.08
N ILE A 76 -8.14 -22.73 5.85
CA ILE A 76 -7.21 -21.66 5.47
C ILE A 76 -8.03 -20.38 5.27
N TYR A 77 -7.71 -19.34 6.02
CA TYR A 77 -8.34 -18.02 5.96
C TYR A 77 -7.41 -17.05 5.23
N SER A 78 -7.96 -16.21 4.38
CA SER A 78 -7.18 -15.21 3.64
C SER A 78 -7.92 -13.88 3.52
N LEU A 79 -7.17 -12.80 3.35
CA LEU A 79 -7.69 -11.51 2.93
C LEU A 79 -6.67 -10.74 2.11
N PHE A 80 -7.16 -9.86 1.24
CA PHE A 80 -6.39 -8.76 0.72
C PHE A 80 -7.08 -7.43 0.97
N LEU A 81 -6.26 -6.39 1.05
CA LEU A 81 -6.70 -5.00 1.17
C LEU A 81 -5.84 -4.14 0.24
N CYS A 82 -6.44 -3.49 -0.72
CA CYS A 82 -5.78 -2.48 -1.53
C CYS A 82 -5.88 -1.11 -0.85
N ARG A 83 -4.88 -0.26 -1.05
CA ARG A 83 -4.87 1.10 -0.54
C ARG A 83 -6.04 1.88 -1.16
N GLY A 84 -6.74 2.67 -0.34
CA GLY A 84 -8.03 3.24 -0.71
C GLY A 84 -8.05 4.25 -1.85
N ASP A 85 -6.88 4.70 -2.33
CA ASP A 85 -6.70 5.63 -3.45
C ASP A 85 -6.28 4.96 -4.76
N VAL A 86 -5.94 3.65 -4.75
CA VAL A 86 -5.46 2.99 -5.97
C VAL A 86 -6.61 2.49 -6.85
N SER A 87 -6.40 2.47 -8.15
CA SER A 87 -7.35 1.94 -9.12
C SER A 87 -7.50 0.41 -9.00
N SER A 88 -8.59 -0.14 -9.55
CA SER A 88 -8.81 -1.59 -9.62
C SER A 88 -7.69 -2.33 -10.36
N ASP A 89 -7.15 -1.75 -11.43
CA ASP A 89 -6.03 -2.35 -12.16
C ASP A 89 -4.75 -2.44 -11.32
N VAL A 90 -4.42 -1.36 -10.59
CA VAL A 90 -3.27 -1.36 -9.67
C VAL A 90 -3.50 -2.35 -8.53
N CYS A 91 -4.71 -2.42 -7.99
CA CYS A 91 -5.10 -3.39 -6.97
C CYS A 91 -4.89 -4.82 -7.47
N ARG A 92 -5.44 -5.16 -8.62
CA ARG A 92 -5.33 -6.48 -9.25
C ARG A 92 -3.87 -6.90 -9.45
N VAL A 93 -3.04 -6.02 -10.02
CA VAL A 93 -1.62 -6.32 -10.23
C VAL A 93 -0.89 -6.50 -8.89
N CYS A 94 -1.19 -5.67 -7.89
CA CYS A 94 -0.58 -5.76 -6.56
C CYS A 94 -0.91 -7.09 -5.87
N VAL A 95 -2.18 -7.48 -5.86
CA VAL A 95 -2.63 -8.73 -5.22
C VAL A 95 -2.03 -9.95 -5.94
N SER A 96 -1.99 -9.94 -7.28
CA SER A 96 -1.35 -11.00 -8.05
C SER A 96 0.14 -11.15 -7.71
N ASN A 97 0.87 -10.04 -7.64
CA ASN A 97 2.28 -10.06 -7.25
C ASN A 97 2.45 -10.54 -5.79
N ALA A 98 1.56 -10.13 -4.89
CA ALA A 98 1.60 -10.53 -3.48
C ALA A 98 1.41 -12.04 -3.31
N THR A 99 0.43 -12.64 -3.98
CA THR A 99 0.18 -14.09 -3.92
C THR A 99 1.34 -14.89 -4.50
N GLN A 100 1.88 -14.48 -5.64
CA GLN A 100 3.06 -15.13 -6.26
C GLN A 100 4.29 -15.02 -5.37
N THR A 101 4.57 -13.83 -4.81
CA THR A 101 5.73 -13.64 -3.94
C THR A 101 5.63 -14.50 -2.68
N LEU A 102 4.47 -14.56 -2.02
CA LEU A 102 4.29 -15.41 -0.84
C LEU A 102 4.46 -16.89 -1.14
N THR A 103 3.98 -17.38 -2.28
CA THR A 103 4.17 -18.77 -2.69
C THR A 103 5.65 -19.11 -2.86
N GLN A 104 6.44 -18.17 -3.35
CA GLN A 104 7.89 -18.36 -3.57
C GLN A 104 8.71 -18.20 -2.29
N THR A 105 8.37 -17.22 -1.45
CA THR A 105 9.18 -16.84 -0.28
C THR A 105 8.81 -17.61 0.98
N CYS A 106 7.54 -18.07 1.10
CA CYS A 106 7.02 -18.83 2.25
C CYS A 106 6.47 -20.20 1.83
N PRO A 107 7.24 -21.07 1.10
CA PRO A 107 6.73 -22.27 0.45
C PRO A 107 6.28 -23.38 1.39
N SER A 108 6.63 -23.26 2.68
CA SER A 108 6.33 -24.28 3.70
C SER A 108 5.53 -23.75 4.88
N ASP A 109 5.16 -22.48 4.85
CA ASP A 109 4.49 -21.81 5.97
C ASP A 109 2.98 -21.87 5.83
N LYS A 110 2.29 -22.18 6.93
CA LYS A 110 0.83 -22.18 7.02
C LYS A 110 0.25 -20.79 7.28
N ARG A 111 1.11 -19.80 7.50
CA ARG A 111 0.75 -18.41 7.78
C ARG A 111 1.77 -17.48 7.16
N ALA A 112 1.30 -16.49 6.45
CA ALA A 112 2.17 -15.44 5.92
C ALA A 112 1.41 -14.13 5.71
N ILE A 113 2.16 -13.05 5.67
CA ILE A 113 1.66 -11.71 5.39
C ILE A 113 2.69 -10.96 4.55
N ILE A 114 2.24 -10.16 3.60
CA ILE A 114 3.06 -9.32 2.74
C ILE A 114 2.44 -7.93 2.59
N TRP A 115 3.29 -6.91 2.56
CA TRP A 115 2.91 -5.53 2.28
C TRP A 115 3.63 -5.03 1.04
N TYR A 116 2.85 -4.43 0.17
CA TYR A 116 3.29 -3.53 -0.87
C TYR A 116 2.82 -2.11 -0.53
N ASP A 117 3.32 -1.09 -1.22
CA ASP A 117 2.77 0.27 -1.08
C ASP A 117 1.29 0.34 -1.44
N GLN A 118 0.85 -0.51 -2.38
CA GLN A 118 -0.48 -0.48 -2.96
C GLN A 118 -1.46 -1.49 -2.36
N CYS A 119 -0.98 -2.55 -1.69
CA CYS A 119 -1.84 -3.58 -1.09
C CYS A 119 -1.16 -4.35 0.05
N LEU A 120 -2.01 -4.98 0.86
CA LEU A 120 -1.68 -6.01 1.83
C LEU A 120 -2.32 -7.31 1.38
N PHE A 121 -1.62 -8.44 1.55
CA PHE A 121 -2.18 -9.78 1.45
C PHE A 121 -1.73 -10.64 2.64
N ARG A 122 -2.63 -11.46 3.18
CA ARG A 122 -2.28 -12.43 4.23
C ARG A 122 -3.14 -13.68 4.16
N TYR A 123 -2.57 -14.81 4.63
CA TYR A 123 -3.28 -16.06 4.87
C TYR A 123 -2.84 -16.72 6.19
N SER A 124 -3.70 -17.58 6.73
CA SER A 124 -3.42 -18.29 7.99
C SER A 124 -4.31 -19.53 8.11
N ASN A 125 -3.80 -20.58 8.76
CA ASN A 125 -4.58 -21.74 9.25
C ASN A 125 -5.31 -21.46 10.58
N ILE A 126 -5.20 -20.25 11.11
CA ILE A 126 -5.93 -19.77 12.29
C ILE A 126 -6.86 -18.65 11.83
N ASN A 127 -8.14 -18.72 12.19
CA ASN A 127 -9.07 -17.65 11.86
C ASN A 127 -8.64 -16.35 12.54
N PHE A 128 -8.43 -15.33 11.72
CA PHE A 128 -8.04 -14.01 12.16
C PHE A 128 -9.05 -12.92 11.74
N LEU A 129 -10.04 -13.28 10.95
CA LEU A 129 -11.02 -12.34 10.41
C LEU A 129 -11.80 -11.68 11.54
N GLY A 130 -11.95 -10.37 11.45
CA GLY A 130 -12.59 -9.55 12.48
C GLY A 130 -11.77 -9.36 13.76
N GLN A 131 -10.53 -9.85 13.82
CA GLN A 131 -9.68 -9.76 15.01
C GLN A 131 -8.60 -8.70 14.85
N LEU A 132 -8.53 -7.78 15.81
CA LEU A 132 -7.45 -6.81 15.89
C LEU A 132 -6.09 -7.50 16.09
N ARG A 133 -5.17 -7.30 15.14
CA ARG A 133 -3.80 -7.84 15.17
C ARG A 133 -2.79 -6.73 14.89
N LEU A 134 -1.94 -6.43 15.88
CA LEU A 134 -0.90 -5.43 15.79
C LEU A 134 0.50 -6.03 15.45
N TYR A 135 0.60 -7.34 15.43
CA TYR A 135 1.84 -8.08 15.13
C TYR A 135 1.61 -9.15 14.06
N PRO A 136 2.61 -9.41 13.18
CA PRO A 136 3.91 -8.73 13.11
C PRO A 136 3.75 -7.26 12.71
N ARG A 137 4.72 -6.43 13.10
CA ARG A 137 4.71 -5.00 12.85
C ARG A 137 6.00 -4.57 12.16
N LEU A 138 5.88 -3.69 11.17
CA LEU A 138 7.00 -3.15 10.42
C LEU A 138 7.05 -1.63 10.59
N PHE A 139 8.21 -1.13 10.97
CA PHE A 139 8.55 0.30 10.95
C PHE A 139 9.46 0.59 9.78
N MET A 140 9.15 1.63 9.03
CA MET A 140 9.99 2.11 7.94
C MET A 140 10.08 3.62 8.02
N TRP A 141 11.26 4.18 7.82
CA TRP A 141 11.48 5.63 7.87
C TRP A 141 12.50 6.10 6.85
N ASN A 142 12.39 7.36 6.46
CA ASN A 142 13.37 8.00 5.61
C ASN A 142 14.69 8.21 6.40
N ALA A 143 15.81 7.88 5.77
CA ALA A 143 17.13 8.05 6.39
C ALA A 143 17.46 9.53 6.70
N LEU A 144 16.82 10.48 5.98
CA LEU A 144 17.03 11.90 6.18
C LEU A 144 16.11 12.44 7.27
N ASN A 145 16.70 13.25 8.17
CA ASN A 145 15.95 13.99 9.17
C ASN A 145 15.33 15.26 8.57
N ASN A 146 14.27 15.74 9.22
CA ASN A 146 13.72 17.06 8.95
C ASN A 146 14.73 18.14 9.39
N THR A 147 14.89 19.19 8.62
CA THR A 147 15.81 20.31 8.94
C THR A 147 15.24 21.26 9.99
N SER A 148 13.93 21.22 10.22
CA SER A 148 13.20 22.00 11.24
C SER A 148 12.26 21.09 12.02
N PRO A 149 12.79 20.27 12.97
CA PRO A 149 12.00 19.24 13.63
C PRO A 149 10.80 19.80 14.40
N GLU A 150 10.98 20.92 15.10
CA GLU A 150 9.93 21.51 15.96
C GLU A 150 8.70 21.95 15.20
N GLU A 151 8.85 22.60 14.05
CA GLU A 151 7.72 23.01 13.19
C GLU A 151 7.05 21.79 12.51
N GLY A 152 7.86 20.80 12.13
CA GLY A 152 7.38 19.58 11.48
C GLY A 152 6.52 18.72 12.40
N ASP A 153 6.94 18.56 13.66
CA ASP A 153 6.30 17.61 14.58
C ASP A 153 4.93 18.09 15.07
N ILE A 154 4.77 19.36 15.40
CA ILE A 154 3.48 19.91 15.86
C ILE A 154 2.42 19.76 14.77
N GLY A 155 2.73 20.17 13.54
CA GLY A 155 1.81 20.07 12.42
C GLY A 155 1.49 18.64 12.04
N THR A 156 2.51 17.78 11.98
CA THR A 156 2.38 16.35 11.67
C THR A 156 1.44 15.65 12.64
N ARG A 157 1.59 15.90 13.93
CA ARG A 157 0.72 15.28 14.96
C ARG A 157 -0.74 15.69 14.78
N GLY A 158 -1.02 16.97 14.53
CA GLY A 158 -2.38 17.46 14.26
C GLY A 158 -3.01 16.83 13.02
N LEU A 159 -2.25 16.73 11.92
CA LEU A 159 -2.67 16.06 10.70
C LEU A 159 -3.05 14.61 10.96
N LEU A 160 -2.16 13.85 11.59
CA LEU A 160 -2.38 12.42 11.83
C LEU A 160 -3.50 12.17 12.83
N TYR A 161 -3.62 12.98 13.88
CA TYR A 161 -4.73 12.89 14.83
C TYR A 161 -6.09 13.07 14.14
N SER A 162 -6.18 14.04 13.23
CA SER A 162 -7.39 14.24 12.42
C SER A 162 -7.73 13.02 11.58
N LEU A 163 -6.74 12.42 10.91
CA LEU A 163 -6.94 11.21 10.09
C LEU A 163 -7.39 10.01 10.93
N VAL A 164 -6.71 9.75 12.04
CA VAL A 164 -6.99 8.63 12.96
C VAL A 164 -8.40 8.74 13.56
N SER A 165 -8.87 9.95 13.84
CA SER A 165 -10.22 10.17 14.39
C SER A 165 -11.33 10.00 13.37
N GLN A 166 -11.06 10.17 12.07
CA GLN A 166 -12.07 10.15 11.01
C GLN A 166 -12.16 8.84 10.24
N ALA A 167 -11.00 8.22 9.95
CA ALA A 167 -10.93 7.01 9.10
C ALA A 167 -11.84 5.86 9.56
N PRO A 168 -11.99 5.55 10.87
CA PRO A 168 -12.84 4.45 11.31
C PRO A 168 -14.31 4.58 10.91
N TYR A 169 -14.78 5.81 10.69
CA TYR A 169 -16.19 6.11 10.32
C TYR A 169 -16.40 6.23 8.81
N LYS A 170 -15.35 6.05 7.99
CA LYS A 170 -15.47 5.99 6.54
C LYS A 170 -15.82 4.57 6.10
N GLU A 171 -16.61 4.45 5.04
CA GLU A 171 -17.03 3.15 4.49
C GLU A 171 -15.85 2.24 4.15
N ASN A 172 -14.77 2.80 3.59
CA ASN A 172 -13.55 2.08 3.25
C ASN A 172 -12.48 2.11 4.35
N MET A 173 -12.77 2.69 5.53
CA MET A 173 -11.84 2.84 6.66
C MET A 173 -10.48 3.43 6.25
N PHE A 174 -10.49 4.30 5.27
CA PHE A 174 -9.33 4.94 4.65
C PHE A 174 -9.48 6.46 4.71
N GLN A 175 -8.39 7.16 5.00
CA GLN A 175 -8.35 8.61 4.98
C GLN A 175 -6.96 9.11 4.63
N THR A 176 -6.92 10.13 3.75
CA THR A 176 -5.75 10.93 3.46
C THR A 176 -6.04 12.39 3.75
N ASN A 177 -5.02 13.14 4.07
CA ASN A 177 -5.08 14.59 4.14
C ASN A 177 -3.68 15.17 3.97
N GLU A 178 -3.63 16.44 3.58
CA GLU A 178 -2.40 17.22 3.53
C GLU A 178 -2.54 18.50 4.34
N MET A 179 -1.42 19.08 4.75
CA MET A 179 -1.38 20.39 5.41
C MET A 179 -0.16 21.18 4.96
N VAL A 180 -0.31 22.49 4.95
CA VAL A 180 0.81 23.43 4.77
C VAL A 180 1.41 23.73 6.14
N VAL A 181 2.75 23.72 6.23
CA VAL A 181 3.48 24.01 7.46
C VAL A 181 4.23 25.33 7.30
N GLY A 182 4.02 26.24 8.25
CA GLY A 182 4.65 27.58 8.23
C GLY A 182 4.15 28.47 7.09
N ASN A 183 4.89 29.52 6.80
CA ASN A 183 4.58 30.47 5.71
C ASN A 183 5.21 30.08 4.37
N GLY A 184 5.81 28.87 4.25
CA GLY A 184 6.53 28.40 3.08
C GLY A 184 5.75 27.35 2.26
N PRO A 185 6.34 26.87 1.16
CA PRO A 185 5.70 25.86 0.29
C PRO A 185 5.68 24.44 0.88
N GLY A 186 6.16 24.27 2.11
CA GLY A 186 6.28 22.95 2.74
C GLY A 186 4.92 22.31 2.99
N ARG A 187 4.63 21.20 2.29
CA ARG A 187 3.44 20.37 2.53
C ARG A 187 3.80 19.11 3.30
N ARG A 188 2.83 18.59 4.02
CA ARG A 188 2.90 17.32 4.76
C ARG A 188 1.73 16.48 4.32
N TYR A 189 1.97 15.19 4.11
CA TYR A 189 1.00 14.25 3.59
C TYR A 189 0.82 13.11 4.57
N GLY A 190 -0.41 12.81 4.93
CA GLY A 190 -0.77 11.74 5.84
C GLY A 190 -1.74 10.77 5.21
N LEU A 191 -1.62 9.49 5.59
CA LEU A 191 -2.52 8.42 5.20
C LEU A 191 -2.70 7.45 6.37
N VAL A 192 -3.94 7.04 6.59
CA VAL A 192 -4.29 5.95 7.50
C VAL A 192 -5.30 5.03 6.84
N GLN A 193 -5.21 3.75 7.15
CA GLN A 193 -6.16 2.75 6.66
C GLN A 193 -6.27 1.59 7.64
N CYS A 194 -7.49 1.08 7.83
CA CYS A 194 -7.75 -0.17 8.54
C CYS A 194 -8.15 -1.28 7.55
N SER A 195 -7.91 -2.53 7.98
CA SER A 195 -8.49 -3.69 7.33
C SER A 195 -10.01 -3.72 7.57
N ARG A 196 -10.78 -3.92 6.49
CA ARG A 196 -12.24 -3.77 6.50
C ARG A 196 -12.98 -4.97 7.11
N ASP A 197 -12.28 -5.98 7.61
CA ASP A 197 -12.85 -7.02 8.45
C ASP A 197 -13.04 -6.57 9.91
N LEU A 198 -12.43 -5.44 10.32
CA LEU A 198 -12.62 -4.85 11.63
C LEU A 198 -13.92 -4.05 11.71
N ASP A 199 -14.44 -3.91 12.92
CA ASP A 199 -15.44 -2.90 13.25
C ASP A 199 -14.80 -1.52 13.51
N VAL A 200 -15.63 -0.51 13.70
CA VAL A 200 -15.22 0.87 13.99
C VAL A 200 -14.35 0.94 15.26
N GLY A 201 -14.68 0.15 16.28
CA GLY A 201 -13.94 0.12 17.56
C GLY A 201 -12.54 -0.47 17.39
N GLY A 202 -12.43 -1.58 16.65
CA GLY A 202 -11.16 -2.22 16.32
C GLY A 202 -10.27 -1.33 15.48
N CYS A 203 -10.82 -0.68 14.45
CA CYS A 203 -10.09 0.29 13.63
C CYS A 203 -9.60 1.49 14.46
N SER A 204 -10.48 2.10 15.28
CA SER A 204 -10.11 3.21 16.16
C SER A 204 -8.99 2.84 17.14
N THR A 205 -9.06 1.64 17.71
CA THR A 205 -8.04 1.14 18.63
C THR A 205 -6.72 0.92 17.92
N CYS A 206 -6.74 0.27 16.73
CA CYS A 206 -5.56 0.04 15.91
C CYS A 206 -4.83 1.35 15.60
N LEU A 207 -5.53 2.31 15.00
CA LEU A 207 -4.92 3.57 14.55
C LEU A 207 -4.39 4.41 15.71
N ARG A 208 -5.09 4.47 16.86
CA ARG A 208 -4.59 5.17 18.05
C ARG A 208 -3.33 4.54 18.59
N GLU A 209 -3.26 3.22 18.60
CA GLU A 209 -2.06 2.51 19.02
C GLU A 209 -0.87 2.84 18.13
N LEU A 210 -1.06 2.87 16.79
CA LEU A 210 0.00 3.28 15.87
C LEU A 210 0.41 4.74 16.05
N LEU A 211 -0.56 5.63 16.27
CA LEU A 211 -0.27 7.05 16.50
C LEU A 211 0.59 7.25 17.76
N ASN A 212 0.29 6.54 18.85
CA ASN A 212 1.09 6.60 20.08
C ASN A 212 2.53 6.15 19.85
N GLN A 213 2.74 5.14 19.01
CA GLN A 213 4.06 4.60 18.72
C GLN A 213 4.93 5.51 17.84
N THR A 214 4.35 6.54 17.22
CA THR A 214 5.14 7.49 16.41
C THR A 214 6.13 8.29 17.23
N GLU A 215 5.92 8.42 18.53
CA GLU A 215 6.84 9.11 19.45
C GLU A 215 8.18 8.35 19.59
N ASP A 216 8.14 7.02 19.51
CA ASP A 216 9.32 6.18 19.73
C ASP A 216 10.20 6.02 18.48
N CYS A 217 9.59 6.10 17.28
CA CYS A 217 10.28 5.73 16.02
C CYS A 217 10.54 6.89 15.06
N CYS A 218 9.70 7.91 15.11
CA CYS A 218 9.39 8.62 13.89
C CYS A 218 9.56 10.14 13.99
N ILE A 219 9.79 10.67 15.19
CA ILE A 219 10.01 12.11 15.43
C ILE A 219 11.21 12.61 14.63
N GLY A 220 11.06 13.77 14.01
CA GLY A 220 12.12 14.43 13.25
C GLY A 220 12.44 13.77 11.90
N ARG A 221 11.73 12.73 11.47
CA ARG A 221 11.94 12.10 10.17
C ARG A 221 11.17 12.81 9.06
N ARG A 222 11.75 12.85 7.85
CA ARG A 222 11.08 13.42 6.66
C ARG A 222 9.90 12.59 6.17
N GLY A 223 9.88 11.32 6.49
CA GLY A 223 8.81 10.40 6.15
C GLY A 223 8.96 9.09 6.90
N TRP A 224 7.85 8.43 7.16
CA TRP A 224 7.82 7.15 7.85
C TRP A 224 6.48 6.45 7.66
N ARG A 225 6.45 5.17 7.96
CA ARG A 225 5.23 4.36 8.00
C ARG A 225 5.32 3.27 9.04
N ILE A 226 4.16 2.92 9.60
CA ILE A 226 3.99 1.76 10.48
C ILE A 226 2.93 0.88 9.84
N LEU A 227 3.28 -0.38 9.59
CA LEU A 227 2.43 -1.37 8.96
C LEU A 227 2.16 -2.50 9.97
N THR A 228 0.88 -2.86 10.14
CA THR A 228 0.42 -4.01 10.91
C THR A 228 -0.57 -4.84 10.10
N PRO A 229 -0.94 -6.04 10.53
CA PRO A 229 -1.97 -6.82 9.84
C PRO A 229 -3.35 -6.17 9.79
N SER A 230 -3.66 -5.28 10.73
CA SER A 230 -4.99 -4.70 10.91
C SER A 230 -5.12 -3.24 10.52
N CYS A 231 -4.05 -2.47 10.51
CA CYS A 231 -4.06 -1.07 10.08
C CYS A 231 -2.67 -0.56 9.70
N CYS A 232 -2.63 0.58 9.04
CA CYS A 232 -1.38 1.28 8.74
C CYS A 232 -1.54 2.78 8.93
N ILE A 233 -0.40 3.43 9.16
CA ILE A 233 -0.24 4.88 9.21
C ILE A 233 1.02 5.26 8.43
N ARG A 234 0.94 6.29 7.61
CA ARG A 234 2.06 6.82 6.82
C ARG A 234 2.06 8.33 6.81
N TYR A 235 3.25 8.89 6.88
CA TYR A 235 3.52 10.32 6.78
C TYR A 235 4.70 10.56 5.86
N GLU A 236 4.63 11.58 4.99
CA GLU A 236 5.71 11.99 4.09
C GLU A 236 5.71 13.51 3.89
N MET A 237 6.85 14.05 3.49
CA MET A 237 7.01 15.45 3.04
C MET A 237 6.78 15.63 1.53
N TYR A 238 6.36 14.59 0.83
CA TYR A 238 6.02 14.58 -0.61
C TYR A 238 4.71 13.84 -0.84
N SER A 239 4.02 14.14 -1.93
CA SER A 239 2.79 13.44 -2.30
C SER A 239 3.11 11.98 -2.70
N PHE A 240 2.41 11.02 -2.10
CA PHE A 240 2.60 9.58 -2.32
C PHE A 240 1.30 8.82 -2.58
N TYR A 241 0.18 9.52 -2.57
CA TYR A 241 -1.14 8.99 -2.89
C TYR A 241 -1.78 9.80 -4.01
N GLU A 242 -2.74 9.19 -4.70
CA GLU A 242 -3.52 9.88 -5.72
C GLU A 242 -4.46 10.87 -5.04
N GLN A 243 -4.29 12.14 -5.35
CA GLN A 243 -5.23 13.17 -4.92
C GLN A 243 -6.50 13.01 -5.74
N THR A 244 -7.64 12.85 -5.08
CA THR A 244 -8.94 12.96 -5.73
C THR A 244 -9.16 14.43 -6.11
N SER A 245 -8.53 14.85 -7.20
CA SER A 245 -8.73 16.18 -7.76
C SER A 245 -10.06 16.25 -8.48
N ASN A 246 -11.09 16.69 -7.80
CA ASN A 246 -12.27 17.28 -8.43
C ASN A 246 -11.97 18.73 -8.85
N LEU A 247 -10.94 18.96 -9.67
CA LEU A 247 -10.72 20.23 -10.37
C LEU A 247 -9.88 19.97 -11.64
N PRO A 248 -10.38 20.38 -12.83
CA PRO A 248 -9.59 20.35 -14.05
C PRO A 248 -8.55 21.47 -14.02
N GLY A 249 -7.26 21.14 -14.03
CA GLY A 249 -6.21 22.09 -14.36
C GLY A 249 -5.01 22.27 -13.46
N SER A 250 -4.44 21.22 -12.85
CA SER A 250 -3.08 21.33 -12.32
C SER A 250 -2.22 20.17 -12.83
N ALA A 251 -1.23 20.51 -13.67
CA ALA A 251 -0.21 19.57 -14.12
C ALA A 251 0.69 19.14 -12.94
N PRO A 252 1.18 17.89 -12.88
CA PRO A 252 2.07 17.44 -11.83
C PRO A 252 3.46 18.07 -11.99
N GLU A 253 3.92 18.79 -10.99
CA GLU A 253 5.33 19.15 -10.84
C GLU A 253 6.16 17.90 -10.53
N ASN A 254 7.21 17.75 -11.29
CA ASN A 254 8.12 16.61 -11.29
C ASN A 254 9.13 16.78 -10.15
N GLU A 255 8.86 16.30 -8.94
CA GLU A 255 9.81 16.32 -7.83
C GLU A 255 10.34 14.92 -7.51
N GLY A 256 11.67 14.92 -7.36
CA GLY A 256 12.63 13.83 -7.26
C GLY A 256 12.22 12.54 -6.53
N LYS A 257 12.68 11.44 -7.07
CA LYS A 257 12.58 10.08 -6.52
C LYS A 257 13.13 9.97 -5.10
N PRO A 258 12.48 9.24 -4.21
CA PRO A 258 12.93 9.06 -2.83
C PRO A 258 14.20 8.20 -2.77
N ASN A 259 15.19 8.68 -2.04
CA ASN A 259 16.34 7.89 -1.61
C ASN A 259 15.91 6.88 -0.53
N ARG A 260 16.52 5.72 -0.57
CA ARG A 260 16.35 4.50 0.22
C ARG A 260 15.67 4.65 1.59
N LEU A 261 14.64 3.82 1.80
CA LEU A 261 14.05 3.51 3.09
C LEU A 261 14.95 2.53 3.85
N ASN A 262 15.14 2.74 5.15
CA ASN A 262 15.72 1.76 6.06
C ASN A 262 14.59 0.93 6.70
N ILE A 263 14.84 -0.35 6.87
CA ILE A 263 13.95 -1.34 7.51
C ILE A 263 14.46 -1.62 8.91
#